data_e85cd96e774a7f7144a234501ec91612
#
_entry.id   e85cd96e774a7f7144a234501ec91612
#
_cell.length_a   1.000
_cell.length_b   1.000
_cell.length_c   1.000
_cell.angle_alpha   90.00
_cell.angle_beta   90.00
_cell.angle_gamma   90.00
#
_symmetry.space_group_name_H-M   'P 1'
#
loop_
_entity.id
_entity.type
_entity.pdbx_description
1 polymer ?
#
loop_
_entity_poly.entity_id
_entity_poly.type
_entity_poly.pdbx_seq_one_letter_code
_entity_poly.pdbx_strand_id
1 'polypeptide(L)'
;LAGMAEGKGELVGGLALLSGYINKVRAEEEHVLYVIAGDMLQGSLIDSEYKGISTIEIMNYLAPDVVAIGNHELDYGLPHLLFLEKMANFPLVNANLYITTCNKRLLRPQLIVHKAGLDLLFTGIITEKVMDALNQDSLIGSFVSLEEASVAVGRITNAYKDDDIDLTVLLTHIGFESD
;
A
#
# COMPACT_ATOMS: atom_id res chain seq x y z
N LEU A 1 -8.35 4.21 -14.85
CA LEU A 1 -8.73 4.61 -16.20
C LEU A 1 -8.23 3.58 -17.21
N ALA A 2 -8.99 3.38 -18.31
CA ALA A 2 -8.57 2.49 -19.38
C ALA A 2 -7.49 3.17 -20.23
N GLY A 3 -6.44 2.43 -20.58
CA GLY A 3 -5.44 2.85 -21.55
C GLY A 3 -5.74 2.29 -22.95
N MET A 4 -5.01 2.74 -23.95
CA MET A 4 -5.09 2.17 -25.31
C MET A 4 -3.97 1.15 -25.51
N ALA A 5 -4.28 -0.02 -26.07
CA ALA A 5 -3.27 -0.97 -26.51
C ALA A 5 -2.49 -0.39 -27.69
N GLU A 6 -1.15 -0.49 -27.65
CA GLU A 6 -0.30 -0.05 -28.76
C GLU A 6 -0.70 -0.76 -30.06
N GLY A 7 -1.06 0.03 -31.06
CA GLY A 7 -1.30 -0.43 -32.43
C GLY A 7 -2.70 -0.97 -32.76
N LYS A 8 -3.66 -1.03 -31.82
CA LYS A 8 -5.01 -1.60 -32.09
C LYS A 8 -6.19 -0.63 -31.89
N GLY A 9 -5.97 0.55 -31.31
CA GLY A 9 -7.05 1.50 -31.03
C GLY A 9 -8.11 1.01 -30.02
N GLU A 10 -7.88 -0.11 -29.36
CA GLU A 10 -8.77 -0.68 -28.36
C GLU A 10 -8.41 -0.18 -26.95
N LEU A 11 -9.43 0.13 -26.14
CA LEU A 11 -9.24 0.47 -24.73
C LEU A 11 -8.90 -0.81 -23.94
N VAL A 12 -7.81 -0.78 -23.20
CA VAL A 12 -7.36 -1.90 -22.38
C VAL A 12 -7.08 -1.46 -20.95
N GLY A 13 -7.23 -2.39 -19.99
CA GLY A 13 -6.98 -2.11 -18.59
C GLY A 13 -8.01 -1.18 -17.94
N GLY A 14 -7.58 -0.52 -16.86
CA GLY A 14 -8.41 0.39 -16.09
C GLY A 14 -9.19 -0.28 -14.98
N LEU A 15 -9.69 0.55 -14.04
CA LEU A 15 -10.30 0.09 -12.79
C LEU A 15 -11.57 -0.76 -13.01
N ALA A 16 -12.33 -0.50 -14.09
CA ALA A 16 -13.52 -1.31 -14.40
C ALA A 16 -13.16 -2.74 -14.81
N LEU A 17 -12.12 -2.90 -15.64
CA LEU A 17 -11.64 -4.24 -16.02
C LEU A 17 -10.98 -4.94 -14.85
N LEU A 18 -10.21 -4.23 -14.03
CA LEU A 18 -9.65 -4.76 -12.79
C LEU A 18 -10.75 -5.27 -11.86
N SER A 19 -11.81 -4.48 -11.65
CA SER A 19 -12.98 -4.88 -10.86
C SER A 19 -13.63 -6.15 -11.40
N GLY A 20 -13.84 -6.23 -12.72
CA GLY A 20 -14.39 -7.42 -13.39
C GLY A 20 -13.51 -8.65 -13.15
N TYR A 21 -12.20 -8.50 -13.26
CA TYR A 21 -11.25 -9.59 -13.01
C TYR A 21 -11.24 -10.05 -11.55
N ILE A 22 -11.16 -9.11 -10.60
CA ILE A 22 -11.21 -9.43 -9.16
C ILE A 22 -12.51 -10.17 -8.82
N ASN A 23 -13.66 -9.68 -9.31
CA ASN A 23 -14.95 -10.33 -9.07
C ASN A 23 -15.03 -11.71 -9.69
N LYS A 24 -14.45 -11.90 -10.89
CA LYS A 24 -14.35 -13.21 -11.53
C LYS A 24 -13.54 -14.18 -10.66
N VAL A 25 -12.34 -13.80 -10.24
CA VAL A 25 -11.48 -14.65 -9.40
C VAL A 25 -12.18 -15.00 -8.08
N ARG A 26 -12.82 -14.01 -7.43
CA ARG A 26 -13.59 -14.24 -6.19
C ARG A 26 -14.79 -15.14 -6.36
N ALA A 27 -15.35 -15.25 -7.58
CA ALA A 27 -16.45 -16.15 -7.89
C ALA A 27 -15.99 -17.58 -8.24
N GLU A 28 -14.78 -17.72 -8.78
CA GLU A 28 -14.21 -18.99 -9.22
C GLU A 28 -13.40 -19.68 -8.12
N GLU A 29 -12.80 -18.92 -7.20
CA GLU A 29 -11.91 -19.40 -6.16
C GLU A 29 -12.50 -19.15 -4.77
N GLU A 30 -12.43 -20.14 -3.89
CA GLU A 30 -12.98 -20.05 -2.52
C GLU A 30 -12.10 -19.16 -1.62
N HIS A 31 -10.79 -19.18 -1.82
CA HIS A 31 -9.83 -18.49 -0.97
C HIS A 31 -9.01 -17.50 -1.78
N VAL A 32 -9.43 -16.24 -1.77
CA VAL A 32 -8.81 -15.15 -2.53
C VAL A 32 -8.39 -14.04 -1.59
N LEU A 33 -7.18 -13.54 -1.75
CA LEU A 33 -6.71 -12.30 -1.16
C LEU A 33 -6.32 -11.33 -2.28
N TYR A 34 -6.83 -10.12 -2.20
CA TYR A 34 -6.45 -9.02 -3.08
C TYR A 34 -5.58 -8.05 -2.29
N VAL A 35 -4.31 -7.97 -2.66
CA VAL A 35 -3.31 -7.12 -2.00
C VAL A 35 -2.71 -6.12 -2.97
N ILE A 36 -2.28 -4.97 -2.47
CA ILE A 36 -1.68 -3.90 -3.25
C ILE A 36 -0.33 -3.52 -2.62
N ALA A 37 0.72 -3.49 -3.44
CA ALA A 37 2.08 -3.19 -3.02
C ALA A 37 2.46 -1.70 -3.20
N GLY A 38 1.51 -0.78 -3.04
CA GLY A 38 1.74 0.67 -3.12
C GLY A 38 1.42 1.28 -4.48
N ASP A 39 1.57 2.62 -4.55
CA ASP A 39 1.33 3.44 -5.74
C ASP A 39 -0.07 3.31 -6.33
N MET A 40 -1.08 3.43 -5.49
CA MET A 40 -2.48 3.54 -5.92
C MET A 40 -2.79 4.91 -6.49
N LEU A 41 -2.09 5.93 -6.00
CA LEU A 41 -2.26 7.32 -6.37
C LEU A 41 -1.37 7.66 -7.58
N GLN A 42 -1.72 8.72 -8.28
CA GLN A 42 -1.07 9.22 -9.48
C GLN A 42 -1.41 8.50 -10.79
N GLY A 43 -1.18 9.19 -11.89
CA GLY A 43 -1.31 8.65 -13.26
C GLY A 43 -2.63 8.98 -13.95
N SER A 44 -3.57 9.68 -13.33
CA SER A 44 -4.81 10.11 -13.97
C SER A 44 -5.22 11.53 -13.60
N LEU A 45 -5.93 12.20 -14.52
CA LEU A 45 -6.47 13.55 -14.25
C LEU A 45 -7.41 13.56 -13.04
N ILE A 46 -8.21 12.51 -12.86
CA ILE A 46 -9.14 12.41 -11.74
C ILE A 46 -8.39 12.30 -10.41
N ASP A 47 -7.24 11.65 -10.40
CA ASP A 47 -6.41 11.53 -9.21
C ASP A 47 -5.77 12.86 -8.84
N SER A 48 -5.16 13.56 -9.81
CA SER A 48 -4.55 14.86 -9.57
C SER A 48 -5.57 15.94 -9.19
N GLU A 49 -6.78 15.93 -9.77
CA GLU A 49 -7.86 16.89 -9.46
C GLU A 49 -8.39 16.68 -8.04
N TYR A 50 -8.63 15.43 -7.63
CA TYR A 50 -9.19 15.08 -6.32
C TYR A 50 -8.16 14.56 -5.32
N LYS A 51 -6.87 14.65 -5.65
CA LYS A 51 -5.76 14.29 -4.76
C LYS A 51 -5.92 12.89 -4.14
N GLY A 52 -6.31 11.91 -4.95
CA GLY A 52 -6.47 10.53 -4.52
C GLY A 52 -7.80 10.19 -3.82
N ILE A 53 -8.66 11.15 -3.51
CA ILE A 53 -9.96 10.88 -2.88
C ILE A 53 -10.78 9.91 -3.72
N SER A 54 -10.92 10.19 -5.02
CA SER A 54 -11.67 9.33 -5.94
C SER A 54 -11.05 7.94 -6.06
N THR A 55 -9.73 7.84 -6.00
CA THR A 55 -9.01 6.56 -6.02
C THR A 55 -9.34 5.74 -4.78
N ILE A 56 -9.31 6.34 -3.59
CA ILE A 56 -9.68 5.64 -2.34
C ILE A 56 -11.15 5.21 -2.36
N GLU A 57 -12.06 6.04 -2.86
CA GLU A 57 -13.48 5.65 -3.00
C GLU A 57 -13.64 4.43 -3.93
N ILE A 58 -12.95 4.42 -5.07
CA ILE A 58 -12.97 3.25 -5.97
C ILE A 58 -12.36 2.02 -5.32
N MET A 59 -11.23 2.18 -4.62
CA MET A 59 -10.59 1.07 -3.90
C MET A 59 -11.47 0.52 -2.78
N ASN A 60 -12.28 1.36 -2.12
CA ASN A 60 -13.29 0.90 -1.16
C ASN A 60 -14.32 -0.06 -1.79
N TYR A 61 -14.66 0.12 -3.08
CA TYR A 61 -15.51 -0.84 -3.84
C TYR A 61 -14.75 -2.10 -4.24
N LEU A 62 -13.48 -2.00 -4.60
CA LEU A 62 -12.64 -3.15 -4.96
C LEU A 62 -12.28 -3.99 -3.75
N ALA A 63 -12.33 -3.39 -2.57
CA ALA A 63 -12.12 -4.01 -1.26
C ALA A 63 -10.83 -4.84 -1.20
N PRO A 64 -9.66 -4.24 -1.30
CA PRO A 64 -8.40 -4.93 -1.05
C PRO A 64 -8.32 -5.40 0.40
N ASP A 65 -7.73 -6.57 0.62
CA ASP A 65 -7.58 -7.16 1.95
C ASP A 65 -6.43 -6.49 2.73
N VAL A 66 -5.34 -6.13 2.05
CA VAL A 66 -4.20 -5.39 2.62
C VAL A 66 -3.56 -4.52 1.56
N VAL A 67 -3.17 -3.31 1.93
CA VAL A 67 -2.49 -2.35 1.06
C VAL A 67 -1.22 -1.85 1.74
N ALA A 68 -0.07 -1.99 1.09
CA ALA A 68 1.12 -1.24 1.45
C ALA A 68 1.11 0.14 0.77
N ILE A 69 1.81 1.10 1.33
CA ILE A 69 2.01 2.40 0.68
C ILE A 69 3.26 2.37 -0.19
N GLY A 70 3.22 3.10 -1.31
CA GLY A 70 4.38 3.44 -2.13
C GLY A 70 4.80 4.89 -1.94
N ASN A 71 5.58 5.43 -2.87
CA ASN A 71 6.02 6.83 -2.81
C ASN A 71 4.91 7.80 -3.19
N HIS A 72 4.03 7.44 -4.11
CA HIS A 72 2.98 8.33 -4.60
C HIS A 72 1.85 8.57 -3.59
N GLU A 73 1.69 7.72 -2.59
CA GLU A 73 0.77 7.98 -1.48
C GLU A 73 1.17 9.20 -0.65
N LEU A 74 2.40 9.67 -0.77
CA LEU A 74 2.94 10.84 -0.06
C LEU A 74 2.99 12.13 -0.91
N ASP A 75 2.63 12.07 -2.21
CA ASP A 75 2.72 13.19 -3.15
C ASP A 75 1.91 14.43 -2.71
N TYR A 76 0.83 14.23 -1.98
CA TYR A 76 -0.03 15.30 -1.46
C TYR A 76 0.25 15.65 0.01
N GLY A 77 1.35 15.14 0.53
CA GLY A 77 1.83 15.39 1.88
C GLY A 77 1.22 14.50 2.96
N LEU A 78 1.89 14.50 4.10
CA LEU A 78 1.56 13.63 5.24
C LEU A 78 0.15 13.82 5.81
N PRO A 79 -0.35 15.08 6.03
CA PRO A 79 -1.70 15.27 6.53
C PRO A 79 -2.76 14.71 5.59
N HIS A 80 -2.49 14.76 4.27
CA HIS A 80 -3.39 14.24 3.27
C HIS A 80 -3.38 12.71 3.23
N LEU A 81 -2.21 12.07 3.34
CA LEU A 81 -2.12 10.61 3.49
C LEU A 81 -2.94 10.12 4.69
N LEU A 82 -2.81 10.77 5.85
CA LEU A 82 -3.57 10.41 7.05
C LEU A 82 -5.08 10.62 6.88
N PHE A 83 -5.47 11.63 6.10
CA PHE A 83 -6.87 11.83 5.72
C PHE A 83 -7.38 10.69 4.82
N LEU A 84 -6.61 10.31 3.79
CA LEU A 84 -6.96 9.20 2.90
C LEU A 84 -7.00 7.86 3.66
N GLU A 85 -6.09 7.64 4.61
CA GLU A 85 -6.10 6.45 5.48
C GLU A 85 -7.40 6.35 6.30
N LYS A 86 -7.94 7.47 6.77
CA LYS A 86 -9.23 7.51 7.47
C LYS A 86 -10.44 7.27 6.56
N MET A 87 -10.34 7.61 5.27
CA MET A 87 -11.39 7.35 4.30
C MET A 87 -11.39 5.91 3.79
N ALA A 88 -10.25 5.23 3.85
CA ALA A 88 -10.10 3.86 3.40
C ALA A 88 -10.86 2.87 4.30
N ASN A 89 -11.67 2.00 3.69
CA ASN A 89 -12.35 0.89 4.37
C ASN A 89 -11.47 -0.39 4.41
N PHE A 90 -10.23 -0.26 4.01
CA PHE A 90 -9.22 -1.33 3.96
C PHE A 90 -7.97 -0.91 4.74
N PRO A 91 -7.20 -1.87 5.26
CA PRO A 91 -6.02 -1.56 6.05
C PRO A 91 -4.84 -1.13 5.18
N LEU A 92 -4.22 0.01 5.54
CA LEU A 92 -2.93 0.42 5.03
C LEU A 92 -1.84 -0.01 6.01
N VAL A 93 -0.77 -0.64 5.50
CA VAL A 93 0.36 -1.11 6.31
C VAL A 93 1.68 -0.47 5.85
N ASN A 94 2.48 -0.06 6.83
CA ASN A 94 3.88 0.32 6.63
C ASN A 94 4.67 0.16 7.92
N ALA A 95 5.76 -0.59 7.87
CA ALA A 95 6.53 -0.97 9.04
C ALA A 95 7.64 0.01 9.41
N ASN A 96 8.14 0.80 8.45
CA ASN A 96 9.39 1.52 8.60
C ASN A 96 9.30 3.05 8.54
N LEU A 97 8.10 3.63 8.46
CA LEU A 97 7.89 5.07 8.61
C LEU A 97 7.49 5.46 10.04
N TYR A 98 8.17 6.46 10.57
CA TYR A 98 7.96 6.96 11.94
C TYR A 98 7.72 8.46 11.95
N ILE A 99 6.93 8.91 12.92
CA ILE A 99 6.79 10.32 13.28
C ILE A 99 7.93 10.67 14.23
N THR A 100 8.86 11.54 13.81
CA THR A 100 10.08 11.88 14.55
C THR A 100 9.82 12.43 15.95
N THR A 101 8.81 13.29 16.09
CA THR A 101 8.50 13.98 17.36
C THR A 101 8.05 13.06 18.49
N CYS A 102 7.46 11.93 18.18
CA CYS A 102 6.95 10.99 19.19
C CYS A 102 7.46 9.56 19.02
N ASN A 103 8.31 9.31 18.05
CA ASN A 103 8.86 8.00 17.69
C ASN A 103 7.78 6.90 17.56
N LYS A 104 6.63 7.26 17.00
CA LYS A 104 5.54 6.34 16.70
C LYS A 104 5.51 6.05 15.20
N ARG A 105 5.16 4.82 14.86
CA ARG A 105 4.91 4.46 13.47
C ARG A 105 3.78 5.29 12.88
N LEU A 106 3.96 5.69 11.63
CA LEU A 106 3.00 6.52 10.92
C LEU A 106 1.71 5.78 10.63
N LEU A 107 1.82 4.54 10.22
CA LEU A 107 0.72 3.64 9.89
C LEU A 107 0.81 2.36 10.72
N ARG A 108 -0.16 1.48 10.54
CA ARG A 108 -0.13 0.13 11.10
C ARG A 108 1.08 -0.63 10.54
N PRO A 109 1.94 -1.18 11.38
CA PRO A 109 3.17 -1.84 10.90
C PRO A 109 2.91 -3.20 10.26
N GLN A 110 1.91 -3.93 10.74
CA GLN A 110 1.56 -5.27 10.27
C GLN A 110 0.07 -5.54 10.49
N LEU A 111 -0.42 -6.59 9.82
CA LEU A 111 -1.77 -7.12 9.97
C LEU A 111 -1.74 -8.63 9.88
N ILE A 112 -2.45 -9.33 10.76
CA ILE A 112 -2.73 -10.75 10.60
C ILE A 112 -4.09 -10.89 9.93
N VAL A 113 -4.13 -11.63 8.83
CA VAL A 113 -5.34 -12.00 8.11
C VAL A 113 -5.60 -13.47 8.32
N HIS A 114 -6.75 -13.81 8.91
CA HIS A 114 -7.20 -15.18 9.06
C HIS A 114 -7.97 -15.61 7.81
N LYS A 115 -7.43 -16.55 7.04
CA LYS A 115 -8.03 -17.01 5.79
C LYS A 115 -7.81 -18.51 5.59
N ALA A 116 -8.84 -19.23 5.24
CA ALA A 116 -8.75 -20.69 4.99
C ALA A 116 -8.18 -21.51 6.16
N GLY A 117 -8.34 -21.06 7.40
CA GLY A 117 -7.74 -21.67 8.58
C GLY A 117 -6.26 -21.37 8.76
N LEU A 118 -5.69 -20.45 7.96
CA LEU A 118 -4.30 -19.99 8.05
C LEU A 118 -4.21 -18.60 8.65
N ASP A 119 -3.13 -18.36 9.38
CA ASP A 119 -2.76 -17.07 9.93
C ASP A 119 -1.64 -16.43 9.09
N LEU A 120 -2.01 -15.41 8.33
CA LEU A 120 -1.16 -14.75 7.35
C LEU A 120 -0.72 -13.38 7.89
N LEU A 121 0.58 -13.23 8.19
CA LEU A 121 1.16 -11.97 8.67
C LEU A 121 1.58 -11.11 7.47
N PHE A 122 0.92 -9.96 7.30
CA PHE A 122 1.27 -8.97 6.29
C PHE A 122 2.03 -7.80 6.91
N THR A 123 3.05 -7.34 6.21
CA THR A 123 3.75 -6.09 6.51
C THR A 123 4.18 -5.39 5.22
N GLY A 124 4.35 -4.07 5.26
CA GLY A 124 4.76 -3.25 4.12
C GLY A 124 6.01 -2.45 4.43
N ILE A 125 6.87 -2.24 3.44
CA ILE A 125 8.05 -1.39 3.54
C ILE A 125 8.21 -0.49 2.32
N ILE A 126 8.85 0.67 2.52
CA ILE A 126 9.32 1.57 1.46
C ILE A 126 10.80 1.85 1.64
N THR A 127 11.46 2.41 0.60
CA THR A 127 12.89 2.70 0.62
C THR A 127 13.22 4.17 0.88
N GLU A 128 14.53 4.43 1.08
CA GLU A 128 15.11 5.76 1.23
C GLU A 128 14.84 6.68 0.02
N LYS A 129 14.70 6.13 -1.19
CA LYS A 129 14.33 6.93 -2.39
C LYS A 129 13.02 7.71 -2.21
N VAL A 130 12.11 7.17 -1.41
CA VAL A 130 10.87 7.87 -1.04
C VAL A 130 11.17 9.06 -0.16
N MET A 131 12.14 8.95 0.76
CA MET A 131 12.53 10.06 1.64
C MET A 131 13.18 11.20 0.87
N ASP A 132 13.89 10.94 -0.22
CA ASP A 132 14.46 12.00 -1.06
C ASP A 132 13.36 12.84 -1.71
N ALA A 133 12.26 12.23 -2.13
CA ALA A 133 11.08 12.94 -2.63
C ALA A 133 10.38 13.75 -1.53
N LEU A 134 10.27 13.22 -0.31
CA LEU A 134 9.70 13.90 0.85
C LEU A 134 10.60 15.04 1.38
N ASN A 135 11.91 14.88 1.32
CA ASN A 135 12.88 15.88 1.77
C ASN A 135 12.91 17.13 0.87
N GLN A 136 12.42 17.05 -0.37
CA GLN A 136 12.20 18.20 -1.23
C GLN A 136 11.07 19.10 -0.71
N ASP A 137 10.14 18.55 0.07
CA ASP A 137 9.16 19.31 0.86
C ASP A 137 9.70 19.49 2.30
N SER A 138 10.34 20.62 2.55
CA SER A 138 11.02 20.93 3.82
C SER A 138 10.12 20.87 5.05
N LEU A 139 8.80 20.89 4.88
CA LEU A 139 7.83 20.78 5.97
C LEU A 139 7.57 19.33 6.37
N ILE A 140 7.65 18.39 5.43
CA ILE A 140 7.31 16.98 5.69
C ILE A 140 8.54 16.19 6.15
N GLY A 141 9.70 16.39 5.50
CA GLY A 141 10.92 15.66 5.81
C GLY A 141 11.43 15.83 7.25
N SER A 142 11.05 16.92 7.94
CA SER A 142 11.40 17.13 9.36
C SER A 142 10.55 16.34 10.34
N PHE A 143 9.37 15.87 9.94
CA PHE A 143 8.42 15.19 10.82
C PHE A 143 8.37 13.69 10.64
N VAL A 144 8.97 13.15 9.59
CA VAL A 144 8.97 11.72 9.30
C VAL A 144 10.41 11.20 9.23
N SER A 145 10.66 10.04 9.79
CA SER A 145 11.91 9.29 9.67
C SER A 145 11.64 7.91 9.11
N LEU A 146 12.60 7.41 8.35
CA LEU A 146 12.60 6.06 7.79
C LEU A 146 13.57 5.19 8.61
N GLU A 147 13.06 4.05 9.07
CA GLU A 147 13.89 2.99 9.60
C GLU A 147 14.40 2.10 8.44
N GLU A 148 15.59 1.57 8.54
CA GLU A 148 16.12 0.63 7.58
C GLU A 148 15.18 -0.59 7.46
N ALA A 149 14.87 -0.97 6.21
CA ALA A 149 13.80 -1.93 5.90
C ALA A 149 14.03 -3.30 6.53
N SER A 150 15.26 -3.84 6.47
CA SER A 150 15.59 -5.15 7.02
C SER A 150 15.47 -5.16 8.55
N VAL A 151 15.79 -4.04 9.22
CA VAL A 151 15.62 -3.89 10.67
C VAL A 151 14.14 -3.90 11.06
N ALA A 152 13.32 -3.17 10.29
CA ALA A 152 11.88 -3.12 10.53
C ALA A 152 11.22 -4.48 10.34
N VAL A 153 11.54 -5.17 9.24
CA VAL A 153 11.04 -6.53 8.94
C VAL A 153 11.52 -7.53 10.00
N GLY A 154 12.82 -7.52 10.31
CA GLY A 154 13.39 -8.40 11.34
C GLY A 154 12.75 -8.22 12.71
N ARG A 155 12.39 -6.99 13.09
CA ARG A 155 11.66 -6.72 14.32
C ARG A 155 10.26 -7.32 14.32
N ILE A 156 9.52 -7.21 13.20
CA ILE A 156 8.18 -7.76 13.09
C ILE A 156 8.24 -9.28 13.10
N THR A 157 9.04 -9.89 12.25
CA THR A 157 9.15 -11.36 12.18
C THR A 157 9.61 -11.95 13.51
N ASN A 158 10.54 -11.29 14.21
CA ASN A 158 10.97 -11.75 15.53
C ASN A 158 9.89 -11.57 16.62
N ALA A 159 9.02 -10.56 16.50
CA ALA A 159 7.92 -10.36 17.45
C ALA A 159 6.87 -11.49 17.36
N TYR A 160 6.71 -12.09 16.18
CA TYR A 160 5.75 -13.19 15.92
C TYR A 160 6.41 -14.55 15.77
N LYS A 161 7.70 -14.71 16.08
CA LYS A 161 8.45 -15.96 15.88
C LYS A 161 7.92 -17.16 16.67
N ASP A 162 7.27 -16.88 17.83
CA ASP A 162 6.70 -17.88 18.72
C ASP A 162 5.17 -17.98 18.57
N ASP A 163 4.58 -17.17 17.68
CA ASP A 163 3.17 -17.22 17.34
C ASP A 163 2.93 -18.21 16.20
N ASP A 164 1.72 -18.74 16.12
CA ASP A 164 1.33 -19.73 15.10
C ASP A 164 1.00 -19.06 13.76
N ILE A 165 2.02 -18.44 13.15
CA ILE A 165 1.92 -17.78 11.84
C ILE A 165 2.29 -18.76 10.74
N ASP A 166 1.35 -19.05 9.85
CA ASP A 166 1.53 -19.99 8.74
C ASP A 166 2.36 -19.37 7.60
N LEU A 167 2.17 -18.08 7.31
CA LEU A 167 2.89 -17.39 6.24
C LEU A 167 3.10 -15.91 6.58
N THR A 168 4.32 -15.43 6.36
CA THR A 168 4.63 -13.98 6.37
C THR A 168 4.72 -13.46 4.94
N VAL A 169 3.94 -12.41 4.64
CA VAL A 169 3.90 -11.74 3.35
C VAL A 169 4.45 -10.33 3.50
N LEU A 170 5.53 -10.06 2.78
CA LEU A 170 6.14 -8.74 2.72
C LEU A 170 5.68 -8.03 1.44
N LEU A 171 4.99 -6.91 1.60
CA LEU A 171 4.58 -6.03 0.50
C LEU A 171 5.64 -4.97 0.32
N THR A 172 6.45 -5.10 -0.73
CA THR A 172 7.57 -4.22 -1.02
C THR A 172 7.23 -3.23 -2.12
N HIS A 173 7.66 -1.96 -1.94
CA HIS A 173 7.62 -0.93 -2.97
C HIS A 173 8.99 -0.27 -3.07
N ILE A 174 10.01 -1.05 -3.47
CA ILE A 174 11.44 -0.67 -3.37
C ILE A 174 12.20 -0.88 -4.68
N GLY A 175 11.55 -1.47 -5.68
CA GLY A 175 12.13 -1.83 -6.98
C GLY A 175 12.80 -3.21 -6.95
N PHE A 176 12.63 -3.93 -8.05
CA PHE A 176 13.03 -5.33 -8.21
C PHE A 176 14.49 -5.65 -7.82
N GLU A 177 15.42 -4.72 -8.06
CA GLU A 177 16.84 -4.93 -7.72
C GLU A 177 17.12 -4.80 -6.22
N SER A 178 16.17 -4.25 -5.45
CA SER A 178 16.30 -4.01 -4.01
C SER A 178 15.46 -5.00 -3.18
N ASP A 179 14.56 -5.75 -3.84
CA ASP A 179 13.79 -6.84 -3.26
C ASP A 179 14.66 -8.07 -3.02
#